data_e90fcfe60d72b4238b703d330def931e
#
_entry.id   e90fcfe60d72b4238b703d330def931e
#
_cell.length_a   1.000
_cell.length_b   1.000
_cell.length_c   1.000
_cell.angle_alpha   90.00
_cell.angle_beta   90.00
_cell.angle_gamma   90.00
#
_symmetry.space_group_name_H-M   'P 1'
#
loop_
_entity.id
_entity.type
_entity.pdbx_description
1 polymer ?
#
loop_
_entity_poly.entity_id
_entity_poly.type
_entity_poly.pdbx_seq_one_letter_code
_entity_poly.pdbx_strand_id
1 'polypeptide(L)'
;DLLGSLRGLLNAEGVLSAEKALQCVHAMLQLLSGHGQALAVDTKDVHLKLYRLLTERSLLMQPSMLATALDCVEHLCRRNRSALLAPRAASMVRRLLGLACAAPPAQAIALLCAVSRLHVAVPKLQTMLEPPEGGMPMHVAMLNGRAHDGAELALGGLLVEDDDMDAPTAIHSTSWQLAALRRHYHPTVVELASKLATGEPLPPRFLNATPLALMHRYSDAAGAFQPTPA
;
A
#
# COMPACT_ATOMS: atom_id res chain seq x y z
N ASP A 1 25.04 -4.88 18.66
CA ASP A 1 23.58 -4.82 18.55
C ASP A 1 23.16 -4.86 17.08
N LEU A 2 22.58 -6.02 16.68
CA LEU A 2 22.21 -6.29 15.28
C LEU A 2 21.22 -5.25 14.73
N LEU A 3 20.25 -4.82 15.53
CA LEU A 3 19.28 -3.79 15.13
C LEU A 3 19.95 -2.44 14.86
N GLY A 4 20.92 -2.06 15.69
CA GLY A 4 21.69 -0.83 15.48
C GLY A 4 22.51 -0.88 14.20
N SER A 5 23.13 -2.01 13.90
CA SER A 5 23.90 -2.22 12.67
C SER A 5 23.02 -2.17 11.43
N LEU A 6 21.86 -2.85 11.45
CA LEU A 6 20.89 -2.80 10.34
C LEU A 6 20.33 -1.38 10.12
N ARG A 7 20.07 -0.65 11.21
CA ARG A 7 19.61 0.74 11.17
C ARG A 7 20.67 1.67 10.58
N GLY A 8 21.93 1.48 10.97
CA GLY A 8 23.06 2.19 10.39
C GLY A 8 23.18 1.97 8.87
N LEU A 9 22.98 0.73 8.42
CA LEU A 9 22.99 0.40 7.00
C LEU A 9 21.83 1.03 6.23
N LEU A 10 20.62 1.06 6.82
CA LEU A 10 19.43 1.66 6.18
C LEU A 10 19.54 3.18 6.04
N ASN A 11 20.21 3.84 6.98
CA ASN A 11 20.35 5.29 7.00
C ASN A 11 21.57 5.77 6.19
N ALA A 12 22.47 4.87 5.78
CA ALA A 12 23.57 5.21 4.88
C ALA A 12 23.05 5.43 3.46
N GLU A 13 22.92 6.69 3.06
CA GLU A 13 22.43 7.06 1.74
C GLU A 13 23.34 6.51 0.63
N GLY A 14 22.73 5.89 -0.39
CA GLY A 14 23.41 5.40 -1.58
C GLY A 14 24.21 4.10 -1.42
N VAL A 15 24.27 3.51 -0.22
CA VAL A 15 25.07 2.29 0.05
C VAL A 15 24.32 1.02 -0.38
N LEU A 16 22.97 1.00 -0.25
CA LEU A 16 22.17 -0.16 -0.53
C LEU A 16 21.32 0.00 -1.79
N SER A 17 21.28 -1.04 -2.63
CA SER A 17 20.24 -1.13 -3.66
C SER A 17 18.85 -1.25 -3.01
N ALA A 18 17.79 -0.88 -3.76
CA ALA A 18 16.41 -0.97 -3.27
C ALA A 18 16.06 -2.36 -2.76
N GLU A 19 16.53 -3.42 -3.44
CA GLU A 19 16.33 -4.81 -3.04
C GLU A 19 16.99 -5.11 -1.68
N LYS A 20 18.26 -4.73 -1.49
CA LYS A 20 18.98 -4.94 -0.23
C LYS A 20 18.37 -4.11 0.91
N ALA A 21 17.95 -2.88 0.63
CA ALA A 21 17.27 -2.04 1.61
C ALA A 21 15.94 -2.68 2.05
N LEU A 22 15.19 -3.27 1.12
CA LEU A 22 13.95 -3.98 1.41
C LEU A 22 14.18 -5.23 2.26
N GLN A 23 15.23 -6.02 1.96
CA GLN A 23 15.61 -7.17 2.76
C GLN A 23 16.02 -6.77 4.19
N CYS A 24 16.73 -5.65 4.36
CA CYS A 24 17.06 -5.09 5.68
C CYS A 24 15.79 -4.68 6.44
N VAL A 25 14.85 -3.99 5.79
CA VAL A 25 13.55 -3.62 6.39
C VAL A 25 12.80 -4.87 6.84
N HIS A 26 12.72 -5.89 5.99
CA HIS A 26 12.05 -7.16 6.29
C HIS A 26 12.69 -7.85 7.51
N ALA A 27 14.02 -7.99 7.54
CA ALA A 27 14.74 -8.57 8.67
C ALA A 27 14.49 -7.79 9.96
N MET A 28 14.51 -6.45 9.93
CA MET A 28 14.22 -5.61 11.10
C MET A 28 12.79 -5.82 11.58
N LEU A 29 11.79 -5.85 10.70
CA LEU A 29 10.40 -6.11 11.09
C LEU A 29 10.20 -7.50 11.70
N GLN A 30 10.91 -8.52 11.20
CA GLN A 30 10.89 -9.86 11.77
C GLN A 30 11.50 -9.87 13.18
N LEU A 31 12.66 -9.26 13.38
CA LEU A 31 13.32 -9.16 14.68
C LEU A 31 12.46 -8.41 15.71
N LEU A 32 11.88 -7.28 15.31
CA LEU A 32 10.97 -6.50 16.15
C LEU A 32 9.68 -7.26 16.48
N SER A 33 9.24 -8.15 15.61
CA SER A 33 8.07 -8.98 15.82
C SER A 33 8.28 -10.13 16.80
N GLY A 34 9.52 -10.62 16.94
CA GLY A 34 9.87 -11.72 17.84
C GLY A 34 10.16 -11.25 19.26
N HIS A 35 11.35 -10.73 19.46
CA HIS A 35 11.88 -10.36 20.76
C HIS A 35 11.73 -8.86 21.08
N GLY A 36 11.43 -8.04 20.10
CA GLY A 36 11.41 -6.58 20.20
C GLY A 36 10.14 -5.99 20.81
N GLN A 37 9.09 -6.78 21.06
CA GLN A 37 7.87 -6.26 21.72
C GLN A 37 8.12 -5.77 23.15
N ALA A 38 9.17 -6.27 23.80
CA ALA A 38 9.59 -5.83 25.14
C ALA A 38 10.48 -4.56 25.10
N LEU A 39 11.00 -4.20 23.93
CA LEU A 39 11.81 -3.01 23.73
C LEU A 39 10.91 -1.94 23.08
N ALA A 40 10.71 -0.83 23.77
CA ALA A 40 10.02 0.37 23.21
C ALA A 40 10.93 1.00 22.13
N VAL A 41 11.16 0.30 21.01
CA VAL A 41 11.98 0.78 19.90
C VAL A 41 11.09 1.59 18.97
N ASP A 42 11.48 2.83 18.71
CA ASP A 42 10.83 3.63 17.67
C ASP A 42 11.05 2.97 16.29
N THR A 43 9.95 2.66 15.62
CA THR A 43 9.94 2.00 14.31
C THR A 43 9.62 2.97 13.16
N LYS A 44 9.54 4.26 13.46
CA LYS A 44 9.15 5.29 12.47
C LYS A 44 10.05 5.30 11.25
N ASP A 45 11.36 5.21 11.46
CA ASP A 45 12.37 5.17 10.40
C ASP A 45 12.24 3.96 9.48
N VAL A 46 11.95 2.79 10.05
CA VAL A 46 11.71 1.55 9.29
C VAL A 46 10.44 1.66 8.43
N HIS A 47 9.37 2.19 9.02
CA HIS A 47 8.10 2.42 8.29
C HIS A 47 8.29 3.44 7.17
N LEU A 48 9.00 4.54 7.42
CA LEU A 48 9.29 5.56 6.42
C LEU A 48 10.14 5.01 5.28
N LYS A 49 11.13 4.18 5.59
CA LYS A 49 11.96 3.53 4.56
C LYS A 49 11.13 2.59 3.70
N LEU A 50 10.27 1.74 4.31
CA LEU A 50 9.34 0.89 3.56
C LEU A 50 8.43 1.73 2.66
N TYR A 51 7.87 2.82 3.20
CA TYR A 51 6.99 3.71 2.47
C TYR A 51 7.68 4.34 1.25
N ARG A 52 8.95 4.74 1.37
CA ARG A 52 9.75 5.24 0.24
C ARG A 52 10.07 4.14 -0.76
N LEU A 53 10.42 2.94 -0.30
CA LEU A 53 10.68 1.80 -1.19
C LEU A 53 9.46 1.40 -2.01
N LEU A 54 8.23 1.63 -1.53
CA LEU A 54 7.01 1.38 -2.30
C LEU A 54 6.84 2.30 -3.53
N THR A 55 7.66 3.33 -3.71
CA THR A 55 7.68 4.14 -4.95
C THR A 55 8.62 3.58 -6.02
N GLU A 56 9.46 2.62 -5.66
CA GLU A 56 10.46 2.06 -6.57
C GLU A 56 9.81 1.28 -7.71
N ARG A 57 10.06 1.69 -8.94
CA ARG A 57 9.55 0.99 -10.15
C ARG A 57 10.06 -0.45 -10.24
N SER A 58 11.23 -0.74 -9.69
CA SER A 58 11.81 -2.08 -9.64
C SER A 58 10.91 -3.11 -8.94
N LEU A 59 10.02 -2.68 -8.02
CA LEU A 59 9.04 -3.56 -7.38
C LEU A 59 8.13 -4.26 -8.39
N LEU A 60 7.65 -3.53 -9.40
CA LEU A 60 6.76 -4.09 -10.42
C LEU A 60 7.50 -4.95 -11.44
N MET A 61 8.82 -4.76 -11.57
CA MET A 61 9.63 -5.56 -12.49
C MET A 61 10.07 -6.90 -11.88
N GLN A 62 10.04 -7.02 -10.54
CA GLN A 62 10.51 -8.21 -9.82
C GLN A 62 9.43 -8.71 -8.84
N PRO A 63 8.68 -9.78 -9.21
CA PRO A 63 7.60 -10.31 -8.35
C PRO A 63 8.07 -10.73 -6.94
N SER A 64 9.30 -11.25 -6.82
CA SER A 64 9.89 -11.61 -5.51
C SER A 64 10.12 -10.39 -4.61
N MET A 65 10.58 -9.29 -5.21
CA MET A 65 10.79 -8.04 -4.49
C MET A 65 9.45 -7.44 -4.02
N LEU A 66 8.43 -7.45 -4.89
CA LEU A 66 7.08 -7.04 -4.52
C LEU A 66 6.52 -7.93 -3.41
N ALA A 67 6.69 -9.25 -3.49
CA ALA A 67 6.26 -10.16 -2.43
C ALA A 67 6.88 -9.81 -1.08
N THR A 68 8.19 -9.57 -1.04
CA THR A 68 8.89 -9.15 0.19
C THR A 68 8.35 -7.83 0.73
N ALA A 69 8.05 -6.85 -0.13
CA ALA A 69 7.45 -5.58 0.28
C ALA A 69 6.05 -5.79 0.90
N LEU A 70 5.23 -6.65 0.30
CA LEU A 70 3.89 -6.97 0.81
C LEU A 70 3.94 -7.79 2.10
N ASP A 71 4.94 -8.66 2.28
CA ASP A 71 5.19 -9.36 3.54
C ASP A 71 5.58 -8.37 4.64
N CYS A 72 6.37 -7.33 4.33
CA CYS A 72 6.65 -6.25 5.28
C CYS A 72 5.36 -5.54 5.71
N VAL A 73 4.48 -5.19 4.77
CA VAL A 73 3.18 -4.57 5.07
C VAL A 73 2.34 -5.50 5.94
N GLU A 74 2.33 -6.80 5.67
CA GLU A 74 1.60 -7.79 6.48
C GLU A 74 2.16 -7.89 7.91
N HIS A 75 3.47 -7.83 8.09
CA HIS A 75 4.08 -7.77 9.43
C HIS A 75 3.60 -6.56 10.22
N LEU A 76 3.48 -5.39 9.58
CA LEU A 76 2.93 -4.19 10.22
C LEU A 76 1.48 -4.39 10.66
N CYS A 77 0.64 -5.00 9.81
CA CYS A 77 -0.76 -5.25 10.11
C CYS A 77 -0.97 -6.24 11.28
N ARG A 78 -0.16 -7.27 11.35
CA ARG A 78 -0.36 -8.36 12.33
C ARG A 78 0.20 -8.06 13.70
N ARG A 79 1.38 -7.48 13.77
CA ARG A 79 2.17 -7.44 15.01
C ARG A 79 2.37 -6.06 15.60
N ASN A 80 2.15 -5.02 14.83
CA ASN A 80 2.43 -3.65 15.26
C ASN A 80 1.22 -2.72 15.09
N ARG A 81 0.01 -3.23 15.31
CA ARG A 81 -1.25 -2.48 15.15
C ARG A 81 -1.27 -1.17 15.93
N SER A 82 -0.70 -1.18 17.15
CA SER A 82 -0.65 0.01 18.00
C SER A 82 0.30 1.09 17.49
N ALA A 83 1.36 0.70 16.76
CA ALA A 83 2.31 1.64 16.17
C ALA A 83 1.91 2.09 14.75
N LEU A 84 0.96 1.37 14.11
CA LEU A 84 0.46 1.74 12.81
C LEU A 84 -0.65 2.79 12.96
N LEU A 85 -0.26 4.05 13.03
CA LEU A 85 -1.19 5.18 13.10
C LEU A 85 -2.07 5.22 11.84
N ALA A 86 -3.34 5.63 12.01
CA ALA A 86 -4.29 5.67 10.90
C ALA A 86 -3.83 6.56 9.72
N PRO A 87 -3.22 7.74 9.88
CA PRO A 87 -2.65 8.52 8.77
C PRO A 87 -1.58 7.74 8.00
N ARG A 88 -0.67 7.08 8.74
CA ARG A 88 0.40 6.27 8.15
C ARG A 88 -0.13 5.10 7.34
N ALA A 89 -1.12 4.39 7.86
CA ALA A 89 -1.79 3.30 7.15
C ALA A 89 -2.52 3.82 5.90
N ALA A 90 -3.16 4.99 5.98
CA ALA A 90 -3.81 5.65 4.85
C ALA A 90 -2.84 5.99 3.72
N SER A 91 -1.68 6.56 4.06
CA SER A 91 -0.62 6.85 3.10
C SER A 91 -0.10 5.57 2.42
N MET A 92 0.08 4.48 3.18
CA MET A 92 0.45 3.17 2.61
C MET A 92 -0.63 2.63 1.66
N VAL A 93 -1.91 2.69 2.03
CA VAL A 93 -3.03 2.28 1.17
C VAL A 93 -3.00 3.04 -0.16
N ARG A 94 -2.82 4.35 -0.13
CA ARG A 94 -2.73 5.18 -1.35
C ARG A 94 -1.60 4.73 -2.26
N ARG A 95 -0.41 4.46 -1.72
CA ARG A 95 0.72 3.98 -2.52
C ARG A 95 0.48 2.60 -3.10
N LEU A 96 -0.03 1.67 -2.31
CA LEU A 96 -0.37 0.32 -2.80
C LEU A 96 -1.43 0.37 -3.90
N LEU A 97 -2.45 1.21 -3.77
CA LEU A 97 -3.47 1.41 -4.81
C LEU A 97 -2.88 2.08 -6.06
N GLY A 98 -1.99 3.06 -5.89
CA GLY A 98 -1.27 3.67 -7.02
C GLY A 98 -0.43 2.65 -7.78
N LEU A 99 0.32 1.81 -7.07
CA LEU A 99 1.06 0.70 -7.67
C LEU A 99 0.12 -0.28 -8.39
N ALA A 100 -1.04 -0.62 -7.80
CA ALA A 100 -1.99 -1.54 -8.39
C ALA A 100 -2.55 -1.04 -9.74
N CYS A 101 -2.72 0.28 -9.90
CA CYS A 101 -3.14 0.87 -11.17
C CYS A 101 -2.10 0.71 -12.29
N ALA A 102 -0.82 0.63 -11.94
CA ALA A 102 0.29 0.48 -12.89
C ALA A 102 0.78 -0.96 -13.04
N ALA A 103 0.30 -1.88 -12.21
CA ALA A 103 0.79 -3.24 -12.12
C ALA A 103 0.10 -4.20 -13.11
N PRO A 104 0.77 -5.25 -13.57
CA PRO A 104 0.12 -6.39 -14.20
C PRO A 104 -0.96 -7.02 -13.30
N PRO A 105 -1.99 -7.69 -13.85
CA PRO A 105 -3.15 -8.18 -13.08
C PRO A 105 -2.79 -9.04 -11.86
N ALA A 106 -1.82 -9.94 -12.00
CA ALA A 106 -1.38 -10.82 -10.92
C ALA A 106 -0.83 -10.03 -9.72
N GLN A 107 -0.06 -9.00 -9.99
CA GLN A 107 0.51 -8.12 -8.97
C GLN A 107 -0.57 -7.19 -8.40
N ALA A 108 -1.47 -6.66 -9.24
CA ALA A 108 -2.60 -5.84 -8.79
C ALA A 108 -3.50 -6.61 -7.80
N ILE A 109 -3.76 -7.91 -8.05
CA ILE A 109 -4.49 -8.77 -7.13
C ILE A 109 -3.78 -8.89 -5.78
N ALA A 110 -2.47 -9.12 -5.77
CA ALA A 110 -1.69 -9.21 -4.54
C ALA A 110 -1.69 -7.87 -3.75
N LEU A 111 -1.56 -6.74 -4.45
CA LEU A 111 -1.62 -5.40 -3.88
C LEU A 111 -3.00 -5.10 -3.27
N LEU A 112 -4.10 -5.43 -3.96
CA LEU A 112 -5.46 -5.26 -3.43
C LEU A 112 -5.71 -6.12 -2.18
N CYS A 113 -5.14 -7.34 -2.13
CA CYS A 113 -5.20 -8.17 -0.92
C CYS A 113 -4.46 -7.53 0.26
N ALA A 114 -3.29 -6.91 0.03
CA ALA A 114 -2.56 -6.19 1.06
C ALA A 114 -3.34 -4.96 1.56
N VAL A 115 -3.99 -4.21 0.66
CA VAL A 115 -4.89 -3.10 1.01
C VAL A 115 -6.04 -3.59 1.90
N SER A 116 -6.67 -4.71 1.56
CA SER A 116 -7.72 -5.30 2.40
C SER A 116 -7.22 -5.64 3.81
N ARG A 117 -6.02 -6.19 3.94
CA ARG A 117 -5.42 -6.50 5.25
C ARG A 117 -5.17 -5.25 6.07
N LEU A 118 -4.74 -4.14 5.44
CA LEU A 118 -4.60 -2.84 6.10
C LEU A 118 -5.94 -2.32 6.62
N HIS A 119 -7.02 -2.42 5.84
CA HIS A 119 -8.36 -2.01 6.28
C HIS A 119 -8.86 -2.82 7.47
N VAL A 120 -8.61 -4.13 7.48
CA VAL A 120 -8.95 -4.99 8.63
C VAL A 120 -8.10 -4.64 9.86
N ALA A 121 -6.81 -4.32 9.67
CA ALA A 121 -5.90 -3.98 10.76
C ALA A 121 -6.22 -2.60 11.38
N VAL A 122 -6.65 -1.64 10.56
CA VAL A 122 -6.91 -0.25 10.94
C VAL A 122 -8.33 0.16 10.49
N PRO A 123 -9.38 -0.12 11.29
CA PRO A 123 -10.77 0.13 10.88
C PRO A 123 -11.07 1.59 10.49
N LYS A 124 -10.32 2.55 11.02
CA LYS A 124 -10.45 3.98 10.65
C LYS A 124 -10.23 4.25 9.16
N LEU A 125 -9.58 3.35 8.43
CA LEU A 125 -9.39 3.47 6.99
C LEU A 125 -10.69 3.33 6.19
N GLN A 126 -11.77 2.83 6.79
CA GLN A 126 -13.06 2.72 6.12
C GLN A 126 -13.60 4.09 5.67
N THR A 127 -13.26 5.17 6.39
CA THR A 127 -13.64 6.52 5.98
C THR A 127 -13.06 6.95 4.64
N MET A 128 -11.97 6.32 4.17
CA MET A 128 -11.42 6.55 2.84
C MET A 128 -12.26 5.93 1.71
N LEU A 129 -13.14 4.99 2.05
CA LEU A 129 -14.01 4.27 1.10
C LEU A 129 -15.37 4.94 0.98
N GLU A 130 -15.76 5.72 1.99
CA GLU A 130 -17.03 6.43 2.01
C GLU A 130 -17.01 7.57 1.00
N PRO A 131 -18.03 7.66 0.11
CA PRO A 131 -18.17 8.85 -0.72
C PRO A 131 -18.38 10.06 0.18
N PRO A 132 -17.74 11.21 -0.12
CA PRO A 132 -17.95 12.41 0.68
C PRO A 132 -19.43 12.79 0.70
N GLU A 133 -19.94 13.11 1.86
CA GLU A 133 -21.30 13.64 2.03
C GLU A 133 -21.47 14.86 1.12
N GLY A 134 -22.44 14.82 0.21
CA GLY A 134 -22.69 15.87 -0.78
C GLY A 134 -22.16 15.60 -2.18
N GLY A 135 -21.61 14.42 -2.48
CA GLY A 135 -21.28 13.99 -3.84
C GLY A 135 -20.00 14.61 -4.44
N MET A 136 -19.34 15.54 -3.76
CA MET A 136 -18.06 16.09 -4.19
C MET A 136 -16.91 15.49 -3.38
N PRO A 137 -15.84 14.99 -4.02
CA PRO A 137 -14.62 14.62 -3.32
C PRO A 137 -14.09 15.80 -2.49
N MET A 138 -13.70 15.56 -1.24
CA MET A 138 -13.27 16.61 -0.29
C MET A 138 -12.11 17.46 -0.84
N HIS A 139 -11.25 16.89 -1.68
CA HIS A 139 -10.20 17.64 -2.36
C HIS A 139 -10.76 18.65 -3.38
N VAL A 140 -11.90 18.36 -4.02
CA VAL A 140 -12.60 19.28 -4.92
C VAL A 140 -13.35 20.35 -4.14
N ALA A 141 -13.92 20.01 -2.98
CA ALA A 141 -14.55 20.97 -2.08
C ALA A 141 -13.55 21.96 -1.48
N MET A 142 -12.32 21.50 -1.15
CA MET A 142 -11.22 22.38 -0.74
C MET A 142 -10.73 23.29 -1.87
N LEU A 143 -10.78 22.85 -3.13
CA LEU A 143 -10.45 23.66 -4.30
C LEU A 143 -11.42 24.81 -4.51
N ASN A 144 -12.72 24.58 -4.32
CA ASN A 144 -13.75 25.61 -4.52
C ASN A 144 -13.73 26.70 -3.44
N GLY A 145 -13.12 26.46 -2.27
CA GLY A 145 -13.01 27.44 -1.18
C GLY A 145 -11.75 28.32 -1.19
N ARG A 146 -10.74 28.01 -2.03
CA ARG A 146 -9.46 28.75 -2.12
C ARG A 146 -9.06 28.99 -3.57
N ALA A 147 -9.77 29.87 -4.22
CA ALA A 147 -9.72 30.09 -5.68
C ALA A 147 -8.46 30.81 -6.21
N HIS A 148 -7.40 31.06 -5.46
CA HIS A 148 -6.26 31.83 -5.98
C HIS A 148 -4.85 31.20 -5.91
N ASP A 149 -4.62 30.24 -4.99
CA ASP A 149 -3.27 29.58 -4.92
C ASP A 149 -3.36 28.05 -4.93
N GLY A 150 -4.54 27.48 -5.03
CA GLY A 150 -4.80 26.08 -4.76
C GLY A 150 -4.82 25.13 -5.95
N ALA A 151 -4.84 25.65 -7.20
CA ALA A 151 -4.88 24.76 -8.37
C ALA A 151 -3.57 24.00 -8.56
N GLU A 152 -2.44 24.63 -8.27
CA GLU A 152 -1.12 24.00 -8.28
C GLU A 152 -0.94 23.04 -7.11
N LEU A 153 -1.45 23.39 -5.92
CA LEU A 153 -1.42 22.51 -4.75
C LEU A 153 -2.35 21.28 -4.90
N ALA A 154 -3.45 21.39 -5.62
CA ALA A 154 -4.37 20.29 -5.81
C ALA A 154 -3.93 19.35 -6.95
N LEU A 155 -3.40 19.88 -8.02
CA LEU A 155 -2.70 19.07 -9.04
C LEU A 155 -1.38 18.52 -8.47
N GLY A 156 -0.67 19.30 -7.69
CA GLY A 156 0.51 18.89 -6.94
C GLY A 156 0.17 17.83 -5.89
N GLY A 157 -0.91 17.93 -5.16
CA GLY A 157 -1.37 16.90 -4.21
C GLY A 157 -1.85 15.60 -4.87
N LEU A 158 -2.14 15.62 -6.18
CA LEU A 158 -2.35 14.41 -6.98
C LEU A 158 -1.03 13.81 -7.49
N LEU A 159 0.01 14.62 -7.65
CA LEU A 159 1.28 14.25 -8.29
C LEU A 159 2.49 14.35 -7.34
N VAL A 160 2.43 15.19 -6.32
CA VAL A 160 3.46 15.22 -5.27
C VAL A 160 3.16 14.07 -4.32
N GLU A 161 3.94 13.03 -4.44
CA GLU A 161 4.10 12.04 -3.40
C GLU A 161 4.51 12.79 -2.12
N ASP A 162 3.53 12.98 -1.25
CA ASP A 162 3.76 13.56 0.06
C ASP A 162 4.75 12.63 0.76
N ASP A 163 5.99 13.05 0.89
CA ASP A 163 7.04 12.27 1.55
C ASP A 163 6.74 12.13 3.05
N ASP A 164 5.74 12.87 3.53
CA ASP A 164 5.23 12.76 4.89
C ASP A 164 4.20 11.62 5.00
N MET A 165 4.69 10.46 5.40
CA MET A 165 3.87 9.29 5.67
C MET A 165 2.81 9.54 6.78
N ASP A 166 3.04 10.50 7.66
CA ASP A 166 2.16 10.80 8.79
C ASP A 166 1.17 11.95 8.46
N ALA A 167 1.10 12.41 7.21
CA ALA A 167 0.20 13.49 6.80
C ALA A 167 -1.27 13.17 7.11
N PRO A 168 -1.95 14.00 7.92
CA PRO A 168 -3.33 13.76 8.32
C PRO A 168 -4.31 13.82 7.14
N THR A 169 -3.94 14.47 6.05
CA THR A 169 -4.73 14.58 4.82
C THR A 169 -4.92 13.25 4.09
N ALA A 170 -4.07 12.26 4.35
CA ALA A 170 -4.16 10.95 3.69
C ALA A 170 -5.47 10.21 4.02
N ILE A 171 -6.02 10.35 5.23
CA ILE A 171 -7.27 9.70 5.66
C ILE A 171 -8.49 10.31 4.97
N HIS A 172 -8.44 11.60 4.69
CA HIS A 172 -9.58 12.35 4.15
C HIS A 172 -9.65 12.33 2.62
N SER A 173 -8.70 11.68 1.95
CA SER A 173 -8.70 11.59 0.49
C SER A 173 -9.44 10.34 0.03
N THR A 174 -10.41 10.52 -0.86
CA THR A 174 -11.08 9.40 -1.53
C THR A 174 -10.13 8.62 -2.42
N SER A 175 -10.25 7.29 -2.40
CA SER A 175 -9.41 6.39 -3.19
C SER A 175 -9.88 6.34 -4.65
N TRP A 176 -9.59 7.38 -5.45
CA TRP A 176 -9.93 7.40 -6.89
C TRP A 176 -9.33 6.22 -7.65
N GLN A 177 -8.22 5.67 -7.16
CA GLN A 177 -7.57 4.49 -7.72
C GLN A 177 -8.51 3.27 -7.73
N LEU A 178 -9.34 3.10 -6.70
CA LEU A 178 -10.35 2.02 -6.69
C LEU A 178 -11.37 2.20 -7.79
N ALA A 179 -11.79 3.44 -8.08
CA ALA A 179 -12.70 3.72 -9.20
C ALA A 179 -12.05 3.36 -10.56
N ALA A 180 -10.75 3.60 -10.72
CA ALA A 180 -10.01 3.19 -11.91
C ALA A 180 -9.88 1.66 -12.00
N LEU A 181 -9.53 0.98 -10.91
CA LEU A 181 -9.37 -0.47 -10.86
C LEU A 181 -10.69 -1.23 -11.07
N ARG A 182 -11.84 -0.66 -10.74
CA ARG A 182 -13.17 -1.21 -11.07
C ARG A 182 -13.46 -1.22 -12.59
N ARG A 183 -12.67 -0.53 -13.39
CA ARG A 183 -12.74 -0.53 -14.86
C ARG A 183 -11.57 -1.31 -15.49
N HIS A 184 -10.84 -2.06 -14.67
CA HIS A 184 -9.71 -2.84 -15.14
C HIS A 184 -10.18 -3.97 -16.08
N TYR A 185 -9.38 -4.34 -17.09
CA TYR A 185 -9.73 -5.41 -18.04
C TYR A 185 -9.82 -6.81 -17.40
N HIS A 186 -9.08 -7.05 -16.29
CA HIS A 186 -9.06 -8.35 -15.65
C HIS A 186 -10.21 -8.49 -14.63
N PRO A 187 -11.12 -9.49 -14.77
CA PRO A 187 -12.34 -9.58 -13.95
C PRO A 187 -12.07 -9.74 -12.46
N THR A 188 -11.04 -10.49 -12.06
CA THR A 188 -10.70 -10.64 -10.64
C THR A 188 -10.24 -9.32 -10.02
N VAL A 189 -9.50 -8.47 -10.77
CA VAL A 189 -9.13 -7.13 -10.28
C VAL A 189 -10.37 -6.29 -10.05
N VAL A 190 -11.32 -6.32 -10.99
CA VAL A 190 -12.61 -5.61 -10.87
C VAL A 190 -13.41 -6.10 -9.67
N GLU A 191 -13.50 -7.44 -9.47
CA GLU A 191 -14.17 -8.04 -8.32
C GLU A 191 -13.58 -7.52 -7.00
N LEU A 192 -12.25 -7.63 -6.84
CA LEU A 192 -11.57 -7.23 -5.60
C LEU A 192 -11.66 -5.72 -5.35
N ALA A 193 -11.47 -4.91 -6.39
CA ALA A 193 -11.58 -3.45 -6.29
C ALA A 193 -13.02 -3.01 -5.93
N SER A 194 -14.04 -3.70 -6.47
CA SER A 194 -15.43 -3.43 -6.15
C SER A 194 -15.76 -3.76 -4.70
N LYS A 195 -15.33 -4.92 -4.21
CA LYS A 195 -15.51 -5.32 -2.80
C LYS A 195 -14.81 -4.37 -1.84
N LEU A 196 -13.59 -3.96 -2.16
CA LEU A 196 -12.87 -2.97 -1.35
C LEU A 196 -13.60 -1.63 -1.34
N ALA A 197 -14.12 -1.18 -2.48
CA ALA A 197 -14.83 0.10 -2.57
C ALA A 197 -16.17 0.11 -1.79
N THR A 198 -16.80 -1.06 -1.61
CA THR A 198 -18.03 -1.21 -0.81
C THR A 198 -17.76 -1.59 0.65
N GLY A 199 -16.49 -1.74 1.04
CA GLY A 199 -16.13 -2.20 2.40
C GLY A 199 -16.45 -3.68 2.64
N GLU A 200 -16.75 -4.45 1.59
CA GLU A 200 -17.02 -5.89 1.71
C GLU A 200 -15.72 -6.68 1.93
N PRO A 201 -15.75 -7.73 2.75
CA PRO A 201 -14.60 -8.59 2.96
C PRO A 201 -14.23 -9.34 1.68
N LEU A 202 -12.94 -9.45 1.41
CA LEU A 202 -12.45 -10.26 0.31
C LEU A 202 -12.65 -11.76 0.59
N PRO A 203 -12.89 -12.59 -0.46
CA PRO A 203 -13.02 -14.02 -0.30
C PRO A 203 -11.80 -14.66 0.38
N PRO A 204 -11.99 -15.67 1.27
CA PRO A 204 -10.89 -16.30 2.02
C PRO A 204 -9.75 -16.85 1.15
N ARG A 205 -10.08 -17.29 -0.08
CA ARG A 205 -9.08 -17.76 -1.06
C ARG A 205 -7.99 -16.74 -1.39
N PHE A 206 -8.29 -15.44 -1.24
CA PHE A 206 -7.33 -14.35 -1.46
C PHE A 206 -6.61 -13.95 -0.18
N LEU A 207 -7.34 -13.92 0.96
CA LEU A 207 -6.79 -13.50 2.24
C LEU A 207 -5.84 -14.53 2.86
N ASN A 208 -6.07 -15.83 2.60
CA ASN A 208 -5.24 -16.93 3.12
C ASN A 208 -4.01 -17.24 2.26
N ALA A 209 -3.94 -16.68 1.05
CA ALA A 209 -2.80 -16.91 0.17
C ALA A 209 -1.68 -15.89 0.42
N THR A 210 -0.43 -16.34 0.27
CA THR A 210 0.72 -15.43 0.30
C THR A 210 0.74 -14.54 -0.95
N PRO A 211 1.35 -13.33 -0.91
CA PRO A 211 1.46 -12.46 -2.07
C PRO A 211 2.11 -13.17 -3.27
N LEU A 212 3.18 -13.92 -3.03
CA LEU A 212 3.87 -14.67 -4.08
C LEU A 212 2.98 -15.75 -4.70
N ALA A 213 2.23 -16.50 -3.89
CA ALA A 213 1.29 -17.53 -4.37
C ALA A 213 0.17 -16.92 -5.21
N LEU A 214 -0.33 -15.74 -4.86
CA LEU A 214 -1.32 -15.00 -5.66
C LEU A 214 -0.72 -14.60 -7.01
N MET A 215 0.46 -14.01 -7.02
CA MET A 215 1.13 -13.60 -8.26
C MET A 215 1.41 -14.78 -9.19
N HIS A 216 1.83 -15.93 -8.66
CA HIS A 216 2.01 -17.13 -9.47
C HIS A 216 0.69 -17.67 -10.02
N ARG A 217 -0.36 -17.73 -9.20
CA ARG A 217 -1.67 -18.27 -9.60
C ARG A 217 -2.33 -17.46 -10.72
N TYR A 218 -2.17 -16.15 -10.70
CA TYR A 218 -2.79 -15.22 -11.65
C TYR A 218 -1.80 -14.68 -12.70
N SER A 219 -0.61 -15.27 -12.79
CA SER A 219 0.35 -14.94 -13.85
C SER A 219 -0.15 -15.39 -15.22
N ASP A 220 0.27 -14.70 -16.26
CA ASP A 220 -0.05 -15.07 -17.65
C ASP A 220 0.42 -16.49 -17.97
N ALA A 221 1.55 -16.91 -17.40
CA ALA A 221 2.08 -18.28 -17.54
C ALA A 221 1.15 -19.35 -16.95
N ALA A 222 0.34 -19.03 -15.94
CA ALA A 222 -0.63 -19.95 -15.37
C ALA A 222 -1.94 -20.02 -16.17
N GLY A 223 -2.13 -19.16 -17.18
CA GLY A 223 -3.31 -19.13 -18.04
C GLY A 223 -4.61 -18.82 -17.32
N ALA A 224 -4.54 -18.16 -16.15
CA ALA A 224 -5.69 -17.90 -15.29
C ALA A 224 -6.72 -16.91 -15.88
N PHE A 225 -6.33 -16.18 -16.92
CA PHE A 225 -7.21 -15.29 -17.66
C PHE A 225 -6.93 -15.37 -19.15
N GLN A 226 -7.88 -15.90 -19.89
CA GLN A 226 -7.91 -15.84 -21.35
C GLN A 226 -9.14 -15.01 -21.74
N PRO A 227 -8.95 -13.75 -22.16
CA PRO A 227 -10.06 -12.95 -22.67
C PRO A 227 -10.62 -13.62 -23.92
N THR A 228 -11.91 -13.92 -23.95
CA THR A 228 -12.61 -14.29 -25.18
C THR A 228 -12.60 -13.10 -26.12
N PRO A 229 -12.07 -13.19 -27.34
CA PRO A 229 -12.22 -12.12 -28.32
C PRO A 229 -13.70 -11.83 -28.55
N ALA A 230 -14.05 -10.54 -28.55
CA ALA A 230 -15.40 -10.09 -28.81
C ALA A 230 -15.79 -10.31 -30.27
#